data_2c079ff0d9359d9f72a8f4e430ede6a8
#
_entry.id   2c079ff0d9359d9f72a8f4e430ede6a8
#
_cell.length_a   1.000
_cell.length_b   1.000
_cell.length_c   1.000
_cell.angle_alpha   90.00
_cell.angle_beta   90.00
_cell.angle_gamma   90.00
#
_symmetry.space_group_name_H-M   'P 1'
#
loop_
_entity.id
_entity.type
_entity.pdbx_description
1 polymer ?
#
loop_
_entity_poly.entity_id
_entity_poly.type
_entity_poly.pdbx_seq_one_letter_code
_entity_poly.pdbx_strand_id
1 'polypeptide(L)'
;HTLRRAARGRDCQLANVTEHLPTIGVMGPDSRALLAELTDTQLDNGAFPFGTSQELVIAEIPVRALRISYVGELGWELYVARDSAVALFDAIMTAGAPYDIRPCGYHTMNSLRIEAGYRHWGHDLTDEDSPIEAGLGFTVAWDKAGGFRGREALLAKRDKPRAKRLVQFRLEDPDLILYHDEPIYRNGELVGRTSSAMYSHTVGACLAMGYLDNPAGITAEWLAAGDFEIEVANVRVPATASLRSFYDPANERVKM
;
A
#
# COMPACT_ATOMS: atom_id res chain seq x y z
N HIS A 1 -16.04 6.74 -14.72
CA HIS A 1 -17.09 6.18 -15.55
C HIS A 1 -18.03 5.27 -14.77
N THR A 2 -17.52 4.31 -14.00
CA THR A 2 -18.33 3.33 -13.22
C THR A 2 -19.26 4.01 -12.23
N LEU A 3 -18.78 4.96 -11.43
CA LEU A 3 -19.62 5.72 -10.48
C LEU A 3 -20.73 6.50 -11.17
N ARG A 4 -20.43 7.20 -12.28
CA ARG A 4 -21.46 7.93 -13.05
C ARG A 4 -22.53 6.99 -13.60
N ARG A 5 -22.16 5.77 -14.02
CA ARG A 5 -23.13 4.75 -14.47
C ARG A 5 -23.98 4.23 -13.32
N ALA A 6 -23.39 3.99 -12.15
CA ALA A 6 -24.12 3.53 -10.97
C ALA A 6 -25.06 4.59 -10.38
N ALA A 7 -24.75 5.87 -10.56
CA ALA A 7 -25.54 7.01 -10.08
C ALA A 7 -26.80 7.28 -10.93
N ARG A 8 -26.91 6.72 -12.14
CA ARG A 8 -28.07 6.96 -13.01
C ARG A 8 -29.38 6.50 -12.33
N GLY A 9 -30.36 7.42 -12.29
CA GLY A 9 -31.67 7.15 -11.66
C GLY A 9 -31.65 7.09 -10.13
N ARG A 10 -30.58 7.53 -9.49
CA ARG A 10 -30.45 7.66 -8.03
C ARG A 10 -30.37 9.13 -7.63
N ASP A 11 -30.89 9.45 -6.45
CA ASP A 11 -30.75 10.76 -5.84
C ASP A 11 -29.33 10.87 -5.23
N CYS A 12 -28.34 11.19 -6.09
CA CYS A 12 -26.97 11.40 -5.69
C CYS A 12 -26.24 12.31 -6.68
N GLN A 13 -25.32 13.11 -6.18
CA GLN A 13 -24.46 13.98 -6.99
C GLN A 13 -23.02 13.46 -6.96
N LEU A 14 -22.33 13.54 -8.08
CA LEU A 14 -20.92 13.20 -8.22
C LEU A 14 -20.17 14.43 -8.72
N ALA A 15 -19.29 14.96 -7.89
CA ALA A 15 -18.37 16.05 -8.24
C ALA A 15 -16.92 15.52 -8.28
N ASN A 16 -16.18 15.91 -9.30
CA ASN A 16 -14.73 15.74 -9.34
C ASN A 16 -14.09 16.97 -8.67
N VAL A 17 -13.45 16.74 -7.53
CA VAL A 17 -12.80 17.81 -6.73
C VAL A 17 -11.27 17.75 -6.79
N THR A 18 -10.69 16.93 -7.65
CA THR A 18 -9.24 16.68 -7.74
C THR A 18 -8.42 17.97 -7.86
N GLU A 19 -8.89 18.94 -8.65
CA GLU A 19 -8.18 20.21 -8.82
C GLU A 19 -8.37 21.19 -7.66
N HIS A 20 -9.34 20.95 -6.78
CA HIS A 20 -9.70 21.84 -5.68
C HIS A 20 -9.14 21.39 -4.32
N LEU A 21 -8.81 20.10 -4.20
CA LEU A 21 -8.36 19.48 -2.96
C LEU A 21 -7.06 18.70 -3.20
N PRO A 22 -5.92 19.38 -3.36
CA PRO A 22 -4.62 18.70 -3.34
C PRO A 22 -4.38 18.01 -2.01
N THR A 23 -3.53 16.98 -2.03
CA THR A 23 -3.18 16.16 -0.87
C THR A 23 -1.71 16.31 -0.55
N ILE A 24 -1.39 16.55 0.72
CA ILE A 24 -0.03 16.52 1.26
C ILE A 24 0.06 15.32 2.21
N GLY A 25 0.96 14.37 1.92
CA GLY A 25 1.28 13.26 2.82
C GLY A 25 2.38 13.66 3.79
N VAL A 26 2.14 13.52 5.11
CA VAL A 26 3.15 13.70 6.15
C VAL A 26 3.31 12.35 6.84
N MET A 27 4.44 11.69 6.62
CA MET A 27 4.63 10.30 7.03
C MET A 27 6.03 10.11 7.62
N GLY A 28 6.13 9.23 8.60
CA GLY A 28 7.36 8.93 9.32
C GLY A 28 7.12 8.85 10.82
N PRO A 29 8.08 8.30 11.60
CA PRO A 29 7.90 8.10 13.04
C PRO A 29 7.63 9.40 13.81
N ASP A 30 8.18 10.51 13.37
CA ASP A 30 8.02 11.83 14.03
C ASP A 30 6.87 12.66 13.47
N SER A 31 6.09 12.14 12.52
CA SER A 31 4.98 12.86 11.88
C SER A 31 3.93 13.37 12.85
N ARG A 32 3.65 12.60 13.93
CA ARG A 32 2.73 13.04 15.01
C ARG A 32 3.29 14.21 15.80
N ALA A 33 4.55 14.12 16.21
CA ALA A 33 5.19 15.17 16.99
C ALA A 33 5.26 16.46 16.18
N LEU A 34 5.64 16.40 14.93
CA LEU A 34 5.66 17.53 14.01
C LEU A 34 4.28 18.17 13.84
N LEU A 35 3.25 17.37 13.51
CA LEU A 35 1.91 17.92 13.30
C LEU A 35 1.30 18.49 14.59
N ALA A 36 1.63 17.94 15.76
CA ALA A 36 1.17 18.47 17.05
C ALA A 36 1.69 19.88 17.35
N GLU A 37 2.78 20.34 16.73
CA GLU A 37 3.24 21.72 16.84
C GLU A 37 2.38 22.71 16.03
N LEU A 38 1.61 22.20 15.06
CA LEU A 38 0.83 23.01 14.12
C LEU A 38 -0.68 22.97 14.37
N THR A 39 -1.15 22.19 15.37
CA THR A 39 -2.58 22.05 15.68
C THR A 39 -2.82 21.82 17.17
N ASP A 40 -3.90 22.36 17.68
CA ASP A 40 -4.39 22.08 19.05
C ASP A 40 -5.16 20.75 19.13
N THR A 41 -5.44 20.12 17.99
CA THR A 41 -6.15 18.85 17.93
C THR A 41 -5.27 17.71 18.44
N GLN A 42 -5.79 16.87 19.33
CA GLN A 42 -5.08 15.70 19.81
C GLN A 42 -4.96 14.65 18.67
N LEU A 43 -3.72 14.19 18.42
CA LEU A 43 -3.37 13.28 17.34
C LEU A 43 -2.99 11.88 17.84
N ASP A 44 -3.23 11.58 19.15
CA ASP A 44 -2.97 10.25 19.70
C ASP A 44 -3.94 9.19 19.17
N ASN A 45 -3.66 7.92 19.48
CA ASN A 45 -4.44 6.80 18.97
C ASN A 45 -5.89 6.77 19.48
N GLY A 46 -6.16 7.36 20.64
CA GLY A 46 -7.52 7.45 21.21
C GLY A 46 -8.34 8.52 20.51
N ALA A 47 -7.75 9.70 20.32
CA ALA A 47 -8.41 10.86 19.72
C ALA A 47 -8.51 10.74 18.18
N PHE A 48 -7.47 10.20 17.53
CA PHE A 48 -7.43 10.03 16.07
C PHE A 48 -6.97 8.62 15.68
N PRO A 49 -7.85 7.60 15.76
CA PRO A 49 -7.50 6.22 15.43
C PRO A 49 -7.08 6.02 13.98
N PHE A 50 -6.19 5.04 13.72
CA PHE A 50 -5.81 4.63 12.38
C PHE A 50 -7.03 4.25 11.53
N GLY A 51 -7.04 4.68 10.26
CA GLY A 51 -8.12 4.43 9.32
C GLY A 51 -9.32 5.37 9.47
N THR A 52 -9.20 6.44 10.27
CA THR A 52 -10.27 7.45 10.44
C THR A 52 -9.93 8.76 9.74
N SER A 53 -10.94 9.61 9.58
CA SER A 53 -10.83 10.93 8.98
C SER A 53 -11.45 11.97 9.90
N GLN A 54 -10.77 13.12 10.06
CA GLN A 54 -11.25 14.26 10.83
C GLN A 54 -11.00 15.58 10.09
N GLU A 55 -11.82 16.57 10.39
CA GLU A 55 -11.56 17.96 10.01
C GLU A 55 -10.86 18.65 11.17
N LEU A 56 -9.76 19.30 10.87
CA LEU A 56 -8.96 20.03 11.86
C LEU A 56 -8.30 21.26 11.24
N VAL A 57 -7.66 22.05 12.07
CA VAL A 57 -6.92 23.24 11.63
C VAL A 57 -5.43 22.97 11.87
N ILE A 58 -4.62 23.10 10.82
CA ILE A 58 -3.15 23.00 10.87
C ILE A 58 -2.57 24.32 10.41
N ALA A 59 -1.73 24.96 11.23
CA ALA A 59 -1.17 26.28 10.94
C ALA A 59 -2.24 27.30 10.50
N GLU A 60 -3.35 27.38 11.22
CA GLU A 60 -4.53 28.21 10.94
C GLU A 60 -5.28 27.87 9.64
N ILE A 61 -4.91 26.80 8.96
CA ILE A 61 -5.51 26.36 7.70
C ILE A 61 -6.45 25.17 7.95
N PRO A 62 -7.74 25.26 7.56
CA PRO A 62 -8.66 24.13 7.63
C PRO A 62 -8.22 23.01 6.69
N VAL A 63 -8.13 21.79 7.20
CA VAL A 63 -7.78 20.59 6.45
C VAL A 63 -8.69 19.44 6.82
N ARG A 64 -8.91 18.51 5.89
CA ARG A 64 -9.40 17.18 6.20
C ARG A 64 -8.21 16.24 6.25
N ALA A 65 -7.93 15.68 7.43
CA ALA A 65 -6.86 14.73 7.62
C ALA A 65 -7.42 13.30 7.62
N LEU A 66 -6.74 12.40 6.94
CA LEU A 66 -6.96 10.95 7.01
C LEU A 66 -5.73 10.31 7.66
N ARG A 67 -5.92 9.56 8.74
CA ARG A 67 -4.85 8.81 9.36
C ARG A 67 -4.66 7.47 8.66
N ILE A 68 -3.96 7.52 7.55
CA ILE A 68 -3.59 6.39 6.70
C ILE A 68 -2.17 6.58 6.18
N SER A 69 -1.58 5.52 5.66
CA SER A 69 -0.24 5.56 5.08
C SER A 69 -0.17 4.65 3.85
N TYR A 70 0.56 5.09 2.85
CA TYR A 70 0.93 4.27 1.70
C TYR A 70 2.42 3.89 1.71
N VAL A 71 3.15 4.28 2.75
CA VAL A 71 4.60 4.05 2.88
C VAL A 71 4.96 3.17 4.08
N GLY A 72 3.98 2.62 4.79
CA GLY A 72 4.22 1.72 5.92
C GLY A 72 4.66 2.39 7.21
N GLU A 73 4.62 3.71 7.31
CA GLU A 73 4.97 4.48 8.51
C GLU A 73 3.74 5.20 9.08
N LEU A 74 3.84 5.64 10.35
CA LEU A 74 2.87 6.55 10.95
C LEU A 74 2.68 7.77 10.05
N GLY A 75 1.45 8.24 9.87
CA GLY A 75 1.24 9.43 9.06
C GLY A 75 -0.20 9.80 8.79
N TRP A 76 -0.34 10.91 8.09
CA TRP A 76 -1.60 11.48 7.66
C TRP A 76 -1.55 11.96 6.23
N GLU A 77 -2.64 11.78 5.50
CA GLU A 77 -2.92 12.50 4.26
C GLU A 77 -3.77 13.72 4.61
N LEU A 78 -3.29 14.90 4.23
CA LEU A 78 -3.90 16.19 4.50
C LEU A 78 -4.52 16.75 3.21
N TYR A 79 -5.82 16.77 3.15
CA TYR A 79 -6.59 17.35 2.05
C TYR A 79 -6.91 18.80 2.37
N VAL A 80 -6.44 19.71 1.54
CA VAL A 80 -6.49 21.15 1.78
C VAL A 80 -7.07 21.88 0.56
N ALA A 81 -7.67 23.05 0.77
CA ALA A 81 -8.07 23.90 -0.33
C ALA A 81 -6.85 24.29 -1.19
N ARG A 82 -6.99 24.26 -2.52
CA ARG A 82 -5.90 24.52 -3.47
C ARG A 82 -5.12 25.80 -3.16
N ASP A 83 -5.83 26.87 -2.85
CA ASP A 83 -5.20 28.19 -2.64
C ASP A 83 -4.39 28.26 -1.33
N SER A 84 -4.61 27.32 -0.40
CA SER A 84 -3.89 27.21 0.87
C SER A 84 -2.78 26.13 0.85
N ALA A 85 -2.65 25.36 -0.23
CA ALA A 85 -1.75 24.20 -0.27
C ALA A 85 -0.27 24.59 -0.10
N VAL A 86 0.16 25.68 -0.72
CA VAL A 86 1.56 26.16 -0.61
C VAL A 86 1.83 26.64 0.82
N ALA A 87 0.92 27.44 1.39
CA ALA A 87 1.08 27.92 2.77
C ALA A 87 1.14 26.77 3.79
N LEU A 88 0.29 25.75 3.62
CA LEU A 88 0.32 24.55 4.45
C LEU A 88 1.64 23.79 4.29
N PHE A 89 2.11 23.59 3.07
CA PHE A 89 3.38 22.93 2.78
C PHE A 89 4.56 23.67 3.45
N ASP A 90 4.63 24.98 3.31
CA ASP A 90 5.70 25.81 3.87
C ASP A 90 5.68 25.78 5.41
N ALA A 91 4.49 25.81 6.02
CA ALA A 91 4.33 25.69 7.46
C ALA A 91 4.84 24.32 7.97
N ILE A 92 4.46 23.24 7.29
CA ILE A 92 4.91 21.87 7.63
C ILE A 92 6.43 21.75 7.47
N MET A 93 7.00 22.26 6.37
CA MET A 93 8.44 22.21 6.14
C MET A 93 9.22 23.02 7.19
N THR A 94 8.68 24.15 7.62
CA THR A 94 9.29 25.00 8.65
C THR A 94 9.29 24.32 10.01
N ALA A 95 8.13 23.83 10.46
CA ALA A 95 8.00 23.11 11.72
C ALA A 95 8.74 21.76 11.70
N GLY A 96 8.87 21.16 10.52
CA GLY A 96 9.54 19.87 10.33
C GLY A 96 11.07 19.92 10.34
N ALA A 97 11.67 21.12 10.27
CA ALA A 97 13.14 21.25 10.21
C ALA A 97 13.88 20.58 11.39
N PRO A 98 13.42 20.68 12.66
CA PRO A 98 14.04 19.96 13.79
C PRO A 98 13.90 18.44 13.71
N TYR A 99 12.95 17.93 12.94
CA TYR A 99 12.66 16.50 12.72
C TYR A 99 13.32 15.95 11.46
N ASP A 100 14.23 16.72 10.84
CA ASP A 100 14.88 16.36 9.56
C ASP A 100 13.88 15.99 8.44
N ILE A 101 12.76 16.71 8.35
CA ILE A 101 11.76 16.50 7.30
C ILE A 101 12.38 16.63 5.92
N ARG A 102 11.99 15.73 5.01
CA ARG A 102 12.48 15.73 3.62
C ARG A 102 11.31 15.59 2.65
N PRO A 103 11.29 16.37 1.56
CA PRO A 103 10.42 16.08 0.44
C PRO A 103 10.81 14.73 -0.19
N CYS A 104 9.84 13.84 -0.37
CA CYS A 104 10.04 12.51 -0.94
C CYS A 104 9.50 12.44 -2.36
N GLY A 105 10.33 11.96 -3.29
CA GLY A 105 9.93 11.75 -4.67
C GLY A 105 9.12 10.47 -4.86
N TYR A 106 8.53 10.30 -6.04
CA TYR A 106 7.66 9.17 -6.38
C TYR A 106 8.38 7.81 -6.25
N HIS A 107 9.65 7.73 -6.63
CA HIS A 107 10.45 6.50 -6.49
C HIS A 107 10.67 6.11 -5.03
N THR A 108 10.88 7.09 -4.15
CA THR A 108 10.99 6.83 -2.69
C THR A 108 9.68 6.25 -2.16
N MET A 109 8.54 6.85 -2.52
CA MET A 109 7.22 6.32 -2.15
C MET A 109 7.03 4.89 -2.65
N ASN A 110 7.46 4.58 -3.89
CA ASN A 110 7.35 3.24 -4.46
C ASN A 110 8.23 2.22 -3.72
N SER A 111 9.46 2.60 -3.33
CA SER A 111 10.32 1.75 -2.49
C SER A 111 9.66 1.44 -1.15
N LEU A 112 9.21 2.45 -0.43
CA LEU A 112 8.62 2.30 0.90
C LEU A 112 7.31 1.49 0.88
N ARG A 113 6.44 1.71 -0.12
CA ARG A 113 5.19 0.93 -0.22
C ARG A 113 5.45 -0.56 -0.49
N ILE A 114 6.49 -0.89 -1.28
CA ILE A 114 6.89 -2.29 -1.53
C ILE A 114 7.43 -2.91 -0.24
N GLU A 115 8.22 -2.20 0.55
CA GLU A 115 8.70 -2.67 1.85
C GLU A 115 7.55 -3.14 2.74
N ALA A 116 6.49 -2.33 2.83
CA ALA A 116 5.28 -2.64 3.60
C ALA A 116 4.33 -3.61 2.90
N GLY A 117 4.64 -4.04 1.68
CA GLY A 117 3.79 -4.93 0.88
C GLY A 117 2.51 -4.29 0.39
N TYR A 118 2.44 -2.97 0.26
CA TYR A 118 1.26 -2.27 -0.26
C TYR A 118 1.19 -2.35 -1.78
N ARG A 119 -0.02 -2.63 -2.30
CA ARG A 119 -0.28 -2.90 -3.71
C ARG A 119 -0.53 -1.61 -4.47
N HIS A 120 0.02 -1.54 -5.66
CA HIS A 120 -0.21 -0.44 -6.60
C HIS A 120 -1.27 -0.86 -7.61
N TRP A 121 -2.37 -0.10 -7.67
CA TRP A 121 -3.41 -0.32 -8.66
C TRP A 121 -2.88 -0.10 -10.08
N GLY A 122 -3.15 -1.06 -10.96
CA GLY A 122 -2.65 -1.06 -12.33
C GLY A 122 -1.30 -1.76 -12.52
N HIS A 123 -0.63 -2.17 -11.44
CA HIS A 123 0.60 -2.96 -11.45
C HIS A 123 0.43 -4.26 -10.66
N ASP A 124 0.23 -4.16 -9.34
CA ASP A 124 0.11 -5.34 -8.47
C ASP A 124 -1.30 -5.92 -8.43
N LEU A 125 -2.30 -5.15 -8.82
CA LEU A 125 -3.67 -5.61 -8.95
C LEU A 125 -4.45 -4.75 -9.94
N THR A 126 -5.41 -5.40 -10.61
CA THR A 126 -6.33 -4.79 -11.56
C THR A 126 -7.76 -5.25 -11.26
N ASP A 127 -8.71 -4.93 -12.12
CA ASP A 127 -10.08 -5.44 -12.06
C ASP A 127 -10.19 -6.93 -12.46
N GLU A 128 -9.13 -7.55 -12.92
CA GLU A 128 -9.03 -8.98 -13.20
C GLU A 128 -8.64 -9.80 -11.96
N ASP A 129 -8.08 -9.16 -10.93
CA ASP A 129 -7.63 -9.82 -9.70
C ASP A 129 -8.69 -9.75 -8.62
N SER A 130 -8.94 -10.88 -7.96
CA SER A 130 -9.83 -10.86 -6.79
C SER A 130 -9.09 -10.38 -5.53
N PRO A 131 -9.80 -9.75 -4.57
CA PRO A 131 -9.20 -9.37 -3.28
C PRO A 131 -8.53 -10.55 -2.55
N ILE A 132 -9.02 -11.78 -2.77
CA ILE A 132 -8.47 -12.99 -2.15
C ILE A 132 -7.10 -13.31 -2.74
N GLU A 133 -6.97 -13.29 -4.06
CA GLU A 133 -5.72 -13.54 -4.79
C GLU A 133 -4.68 -12.47 -4.49
N ALA A 134 -5.11 -11.19 -4.41
CA ALA A 134 -4.26 -10.06 -4.07
C ALA A 134 -3.85 -10.01 -2.57
N GLY A 135 -4.32 -10.95 -1.74
CA GLY A 135 -4.04 -10.95 -0.29
C GLY A 135 -4.77 -9.85 0.48
N LEU A 136 -5.87 -9.29 -0.08
CA LEU A 136 -6.69 -8.22 0.48
C LEU A 136 -8.03 -8.72 1.01
N GLY A 137 -8.20 -10.01 1.25
CA GLY A 137 -9.45 -10.59 1.74
C GLY A 137 -9.93 -10.01 3.07
N PHE A 138 -9.03 -9.43 3.88
CA PHE A 138 -9.36 -8.76 5.13
C PHE A 138 -10.13 -7.44 4.94
N THR A 139 -10.04 -6.83 3.74
CA THR A 139 -10.77 -5.59 3.41
C THR A 139 -12.22 -5.82 3.02
N VAL A 140 -12.61 -7.09 2.82
CA VAL A 140 -13.96 -7.44 2.37
C VAL A 140 -14.90 -7.52 3.56
N ALA A 141 -15.94 -6.70 3.57
CA ALA A 141 -17.02 -6.75 4.57
C ALA A 141 -17.98 -7.90 4.26
N TRP A 142 -17.59 -9.13 4.60
CA TRP A 142 -18.31 -10.37 4.27
C TRP A 142 -19.75 -10.39 4.75
N ASP A 143 -19.99 -9.82 5.93
CA ASP A 143 -21.30 -9.80 6.60
C ASP A 143 -22.05 -8.48 6.42
N LYS A 144 -21.66 -7.67 5.41
CA LYS A 144 -22.31 -6.40 5.12
C LYS A 144 -23.82 -6.60 4.91
N ALA A 145 -24.64 -5.91 5.69
CA ALA A 145 -26.09 -5.89 5.52
C ALA A 145 -26.45 -5.40 4.10
N GLY A 146 -27.31 -6.14 3.40
CA GLY A 146 -27.65 -5.86 2.00
C GLY A 146 -26.60 -6.30 0.97
N GLY A 147 -25.49 -6.90 1.42
CA GLY A 147 -24.45 -7.43 0.54
C GLY A 147 -23.69 -6.38 -0.27
N PHE A 148 -23.03 -6.82 -1.30
CA PHE A 148 -22.31 -5.99 -2.27
C PHE A 148 -22.18 -6.70 -3.61
N ARG A 149 -21.93 -5.95 -4.67
CA ARG A 149 -21.72 -6.51 -6.00
C ARG A 149 -20.50 -7.45 -6.03
N GLY A 150 -20.67 -8.68 -6.50
CA GLY A 150 -19.61 -9.69 -6.57
C GLY A 150 -19.50 -10.57 -5.32
N ARG A 151 -20.34 -10.37 -4.27
CA ARG A 151 -20.29 -11.14 -3.02
C ARG A 151 -20.36 -12.65 -3.26
N GLU A 152 -21.29 -13.12 -4.06
CA GLU A 152 -21.46 -14.56 -4.34
C GLU A 152 -20.22 -15.17 -5.03
N ALA A 153 -19.63 -14.44 -5.98
CA ALA A 153 -18.43 -14.88 -6.68
C ALA A 153 -17.22 -14.98 -5.70
N LEU A 154 -17.09 -14.03 -4.76
CA LEU A 154 -16.04 -14.07 -3.74
C LEU A 154 -16.29 -15.20 -2.72
N LEU A 155 -17.53 -15.41 -2.27
CA LEU A 155 -17.87 -16.51 -1.37
C LEU A 155 -17.55 -17.87 -2.01
N ALA A 156 -17.82 -18.04 -3.30
CA ALA A 156 -17.48 -19.26 -4.03
C ALA A 156 -15.96 -19.52 -4.14
N LYS A 157 -15.12 -18.48 -4.00
CA LYS A 157 -13.66 -18.58 -4.00
C LYS A 157 -13.07 -18.68 -2.59
N ARG A 158 -13.74 -18.19 -1.55
CA ARG A 158 -13.19 -17.99 -0.19
C ARG A 158 -12.61 -19.26 0.42
N ASP A 159 -13.34 -20.36 0.29
CA ASP A 159 -13.02 -21.63 0.94
C ASP A 159 -12.27 -22.60 0.02
N LYS A 160 -11.93 -22.15 -1.21
CA LYS A 160 -11.14 -22.95 -2.16
C LYS A 160 -9.64 -22.74 -1.97
N PRO A 161 -8.80 -23.72 -2.39
CA PRO A 161 -7.37 -23.49 -2.49
C PRO A 161 -7.04 -22.24 -3.31
N ARG A 162 -6.11 -21.44 -2.82
CA ARG A 162 -5.69 -20.22 -3.51
C ARG A 162 -4.69 -20.53 -4.61
N ALA A 163 -5.21 -20.95 -5.75
CA ALA A 163 -4.41 -21.38 -6.90
C ALA A 163 -3.56 -20.23 -7.49
N LYS A 164 -4.03 -18.98 -7.40
CA LYS A 164 -3.29 -17.76 -7.74
C LYS A 164 -3.16 -16.90 -6.49
N ARG A 165 -1.96 -16.37 -6.22
CA ARG A 165 -1.73 -15.53 -5.04
C ARG A 165 -0.58 -14.56 -5.23
N LEU A 166 -0.77 -13.32 -4.79
CA LEU A 166 0.29 -12.32 -4.69
C LEU A 166 1.23 -12.67 -3.54
N VAL A 167 2.52 -12.71 -3.82
CA VAL A 167 3.61 -13.07 -2.89
C VAL A 167 4.65 -11.96 -2.95
N GLN A 168 5.31 -11.69 -1.84
CA GLN A 168 6.46 -10.80 -1.78
C GLN A 168 7.75 -11.62 -1.84
N PHE A 169 8.75 -11.07 -2.52
CA PHE A 169 10.07 -11.69 -2.70
C PHE A 169 11.16 -10.73 -2.23
N ARG A 170 12.23 -11.29 -1.67
CA ARG A 170 13.48 -10.60 -1.40
C ARG A 170 14.60 -11.32 -2.14
N LEU A 171 15.34 -10.62 -2.97
CA LEU A 171 16.56 -11.17 -3.57
C LEU A 171 17.62 -11.41 -2.50
N GLU A 172 18.37 -12.50 -2.66
CA GLU A 172 19.49 -12.79 -1.78
C GLU A 172 20.74 -11.98 -2.15
N ASP A 173 20.91 -11.63 -3.42
CA ASP A 173 21.95 -10.70 -3.86
C ASP A 173 21.49 -9.24 -3.65
N PRO A 174 22.09 -8.49 -2.71
CA PRO A 174 21.68 -7.13 -2.41
C PRO A 174 22.04 -6.11 -3.49
N ASP A 175 22.97 -6.43 -4.40
CA ASP A 175 23.47 -5.50 -5.42
C ASP A 175 22.64 -5.52 -6.70
N LEU A 176 21.75 -6.52 -6.85
CA LEU A 176 20.89 -6.64 -8.01
C LEU A 176 19.62 -5.81 -7.88
N ILE A 177 19.28 -5.14 -8.99
CA ILE A 177 18.04 -4.37 -9.11
C ILE A 177 17.04 -5.14 -9.97
N LEU A 178 15.84 -5.34 -9.43
CA LEU A 178 14.70 -5.91 -10.14
C LEU A 178 13.80 -4.84 -10.75
N TYR A 179 13.13 -5.24 -11.83
CA TYR A 179 12.01 -4.53 -12.41
C TYR A 179 10.72 -5.35 -12.31
N HIS A 180 9.66 -4.92 -12.97
CA HIS A 180 8.44 -5.69 -13.16
C HIS A 180 8.62 -6.71 -14.32
N ASP A 181 7.70 -7.69 -14.37
CA ASP A 181 7.62 -8.73 -15.42
C ASP A 181 8.80 -9.72 -15.46
N GLU A 182 9.67 -9.73 -14.45
CA GLU A 182 10.75 -10.72 -14.35
C GLU A 182 10.16 -12.10 -14.00
N PRO A 183 10.60 -13.18 -14.69
CA PRO A 183 10.11 -14.53 -14.44
C PRO A 183 10.48 -15.05 -13.05
N ILE A 184 9.53 -15.70 -12.39
CA ILE A 184 9.72 -16.34 -11.08
C ILE A 184 9.70 -17.85 -11.26
N TYR A 185 10.76 -18.50 -10.81
CA TYR A 185 10.90 -19.95 -10.82
C TYR A 185 10.78 -20.51 -9.41
N ARG A 186 10.26 -21.73 -9.31
CA ARG A 186 10.26 -22.54 -8.10
C ARG A 186 10.76 -23.96 -8.45
N ASN A 187 11.83 -24.40 -7.81
CA ASN A 187 12.49 -25.68 -8.12
C ASN A 187 12.79 -25.85 -9.62
N GLY A 188 13.18 -24.77 -10.28
CA GLY A 188 13.49 -24.73 -11.71
C GLY A 188 12.30 -24.58 -12.66
N GLU A 189 11.05 -24.67 -12.18
CA GLU A 189 9.83 -24.50 -12.99
C GLU A 189 9.32 -23.06 -12.91
N LEU A 190 8.89 -22.49 -14.06
CA LEU A 190 8.27 -21.17 -14.13
C LEU A 190 6.91 -21.21 -13.45
N VAL A 191 6.73 -20.39 -12.40
CA VAL A 191 5.50 -20.36 -11.59
C VAL A 191 4.81 -19.00 -11.54
N GLY A 192 5.41 -17.97 -12.14
CA GLY A 192 4.85 -16.62 -12.15
C GLY A 192 5.79 -15.56 -12.67
N ARG A 193 5.45 -14.31 -12.41
CA ARG A 193 6.29 -13.16 -12.74
C ARG A 193 6.08 -12.03 -11.74
N THR A 194 7.07 -11.14 -11.64
CA THR A 194 6.97 -9.95 -10.78
C THR A 194 5.99 -8.93 -11.37
N SER A 195 5.20 -8.28 -10.52
CA SER A 195 4.31 -7.17 -10.88
C SER A 195 4.95 -5.82 -10.59
N SER A 196 5.72 -5.73 -9.53
CA SER A 196 6.51 -4.53 -9.16
C SER A 196 7.74 -4.94 -8.38
N ALA A 197 8.78 -4.13 -8.49
CA ALA A 197 10.01 -4.31 -7.72
C ALA A 197 10.70 -2.97 -7.47
N MET A 198 11.47 -2.90 -6.39
CA MET A 198 12.31 -1.76 -6.03
C MET A 198 13.33 -2.16 -4.98
N TYR A 199 14.46 -1.48 -4.95
CA TYR A 199 15.40 -1.62 -3.85
C TYR A 199 14.81 -1.09 -2.54
N SER A 200 14.88 -1.90 -1.51
CA SER A 200 14.47 -1.56 -0.14
C SER A 200 15.68 -1.08 0.64
N HIS A 201 15.68 0.20 1.01
CA HIS A 201 16.75 0.76 1.83
C HIS A 201 16.69 0.30 3.29
N THR A 202 15.51 -0.05 3.77
CA THR A 202 15.32 -0.56 5.15
C THR A 202 15.74 -2.02 5.27
N VAL A 203 15.41 -2.86 4.28
CA VAL A 203 15.75 -4.30 4.29
C VAL A 203 17.17 -4.55 3.75
N GLY A 204 17.71 -3.61 2.97
CA GLY A 204 19.04 -3.71 2.37
C GLY A 204 19.12 -4.69 1.20
N ALA A 205 18.02 -4.89 0.48
CA ALA A 205 17.96 -5.78 -0.67
C ALA A 205 16.85 -5.35 -1.64
N CYS A 206 16.86 -5.84 -2.86
CA CYS A 206 15.75 -5.63 -3.77
C CYS A 206 14.54 -6.49 -3.37
N LEU A 207 13.38 -5.86 -3.26
CA LEU A 207 12.10 -6.50 -3.01
C LEU A 207 11.24 -6.47 -4.26
N ALA A 208 10.42 -7.50 -4.42
CA ALA A 208 9.42 -7.58 -5.47
C ALA A 208 8.09 -8.08 -4.94
N MET A 209 7.03 -7.79 -5.66
CA MET A 209 5.74 -8.49 -5.56
C MET A 209 5.46 -9.19 -6.89
N GLY A 210 4.81 -10.33 -6.84
CA GLY A 210 4.43 -11.07 -8.02
C GLY A 210 3.38 -12.12 -7.74
N TYR A 211 2.58 -12.44 -8.76
CA TYR A 211 1.64 -13.53 -8.66
C TYR A 211 2.31 -14.84 -8.99
N LEU A 212 2.01 -15.83 -8.16
CA LEU A 212 2.33 -17.23 -8.38
C LEU A 212 1.07 -18.01 -8.74
N ASP A 213 1.24 -19.06 -9.52
CA ASP A 213 0.20 -20.01 -9.86
C ASP A 213 0.57 -21.41 -9.34
N ASN A 214 -0.37 -22.03 -8.60
CA ASN A 214 -0.31 -23.42 -8.15
C ASN A 214 -1.74 -23.97 -7.99
N PRO A 215 -2.20 -24.87 -8.88
CA PRO A 215 -3.55 -25.44 -8.79
C PRO A 215 -3.88 -26.11 -7.47
N ALA A 216 -2.89 -26.65 -6.74
CA ALA A 216 -3.06 -27.25 -5.42
C ALA A 216 -3.20 -26.23 -4.28
N GLY A 217 -2.95 -24.94 -4.57
CA GLY A 217 -2.99 -23.84 -3.62
C GLY A 217 -1.61 -23.39 -3.15
N ILE A 218 -1.50 -22.09 -2.90
CA ILE A 218 -0.28 -21.43 -2.42
C ILE A 218 -0.45 -21.17 -0.93
N THR A 219 0.27 -21.92 -0.10
CA THR A 219 0.29 -21.81 1.36
C THR A 219 1.68 -21.40 1.85
N ALA A 220 1.80 -21.08 3.13
CA ALA A 220 3.10 -20.78 3.74
C ALA A 220 4.04 -21.99 3.68
N GLU A 221 3.50 -23.20 3.89
CA GLU A 221 4.25 -24.44 3.82
C GLU A 221 4.73 -24.73 2.40
N TRP A 222 3.88 -24.47 1.39
CA TRP A 222 4.28 -24.64 -0.01
C TRP A 222 5.40 -23.67 -0.40
N LEU A 223 5.36 -22.41 0.09
CA LEU A 223 6.44 -21.45 -0.11
C LEU A 223 7.73 -21.92 0.59
N ALA A 224 7.63 -22.32 1.85
CA ALA A 224 8.79 -22.74 2.65
C ALA A 224 9.48 -24.02 2.11
N ALA A 225 8.74 -24.87 1.40
CA ALA A 225 9.23 -26.12 0.83
C ALA A 225 9.82 -25.98 -0.60
N GLY A 226 9.94 -24.78 -1.13
CA GLY A 226 10.44 -24.55 -2.48
C GLY A 226 11.62 -23.61 -2.53
N ASP A 227 12.55 -23.88 -3.43
CA ASP A 227 13.64 -22.97 -3.78
C ASP A 227 13.14 -22.02 -4.88
N PHE A 228 13.15 -20.72 -4.57
CA PHE A 228 12.72 -19.68 -5.49
C PHE A 228 13.91 -18.96 -6.12
N GLU A 229 13.76 -18.67 -7.40
CA GLU A 229 14.70 -17.86 -8.17
C GLU A 229 13.90 -16.84 -9.01
N ILE A 230 14.47 -15.65 -9.18
CA ILE A 230 13.95 -14.64 -10.13
C ILE A 230 14.98 -14.46 -11.22
N GLU A 231 14.54 -14.49 -12.47
CA GLU A 231 15.44 -14.34 -13.61
C GLU A 231 15.60 -12.87 -13.97
N VAL A 232 16.79 -12.35 -13.77
CA VAL A 232 17.18 -10.96 -14.06
C VAL A 232 18.22 -10.97 -15.17
N ALA A 233 17.94 -10.35 -16.30
CA ALA A 233 18.86 -10.27 -17.45
C ALA A 233 19.40 -11.66 -17.89
N ASN A 234 18.54 -12.69 -17.93
CA ASN A 234 18.85 -14.10 -18.22
C ASN A 234 19.75 -14.79 -17.17
N VAL A 235 19.86 -14.24 -15.96
CA VAL A 235 20.56 -14.88 -14.83
C VAL A 235 19.53 -15.17 -13.74
N ARG A 236 19.45 -16.41 -13.28
CA ARG A 236 18.60 -16.80 -12.16
C ARG A 236 19.28 -16.48 -10.83
N VAL A 237 18.58 -15.72 -10.00
CA VAL A 237 19.06 -15.23 -8.72
C VAL A 237 18.17 -15.80 -7.62
N PRO A 238 18.72 -16.42 -6.59
CA PRO A 238 17.95 -16.92 -5.45
C PRO A 238 17.14 -15.81 -4.79
N ALA A 239 15.92 -16.17 -4.38
CA ALA A 239 15.00 -15.26 -3.71
C ALA A 239 14.24 -15.94 -2.59
N THR A 240 14.02 -15.22 -1.50
CA THR A 240 13.14 -15.67 -0.40
C THR A 240 11.72 -15.19 -0.67
N ALA A 241 10.74 -16.10 -0.64
CA ALA A 241 9.32 -15.82 -0.83
C ALA A 241 8.57 -15.67 0.49
N SER A 242 7.64 -14.72 0.60
CA SER A 242 6.85 -14.49 1.80
C SER A 242 5.41 -14.06 1.48
N LEU A 243 4.45 -14.51 2.30
CA LEU A 243 3.07 -14.02 2.29
C LEU A 243 2.88 -12.75 3.13
N ARG A 244 3.89 -12.38 3.91
CA ARG A 244 3.92 -11.15 4.71
C ARG A 244 5.00 -10.22 4.18
N SER A 245 4.86 -8.95 4.47
CA SER A 245 5.90 -7.95 4.17
C SER A 245 7.19 -8.29 4.90
N PHE A 246 8.33 -7.99 4.26
CA PHE A 246 9.65 -8.13 4.89
C PHE A 246 9.93 -6.99 5.88
N TYR A 247 9.23 -5.87 5.75
CA TYR A 247 9.27 -4.76 6.70
C TYR A 247 7.93 -4.65 7.42
N ASP A 248 7.96 -4.51 8.74
CA ASP A 248 6.81 -4.36 9.64
C ASP A 248 5.63 -5.31 9.31
N PRO A 249 5.84 -6.65 9.34
CA PRO A 249 4.80 -7.62 8.96
C PRO A 249 3.56 -7.60 9.86
N ALA A 250 3.63 -6.95 11.03
CA ALA A 250 2.53 -6.78 11.97
C ALA A 250 1.77 -5.46 11.78
N ASN A 251 2.26 -4.55 10.92
CA ASN A 251 1.76 -3.19 10.73
C ASN A 251 1.69 -2.39 12.05
N GLU A 252 2.74 -2.46 12.85
CA GLU A 252 2.85 -1.75 14.12
C GLU A 252 3.21 -0.28 13.89
N ARG A 253 4.08 0.00 12.91
CA ARG A 253 4.55 1.35 12.58
C ARG A 253 3.43 2.30 12.20
N VAL A 254 2.52 1.88 11.35
CA VAL A 254 1.39 2.70 10.92
C VAL A 254 0.37 2.97 12.03
N LYS A 255 0.42 2.19 13.13
CA LYS A 255 -0.51 2.25 14.25
C LYS A 255 0.08 2.86 15.51
N MET A 256 1.35 3.26 15.45
CA MET A 256 2.02 3.91 16.57
C MET A 256 1.27 5.13 17.10
#